data_057b9cb18eda21707386761beef13334
#
_entry.id   057b9cb18eda21707386761beef13334
#
_cell.length_a   1.000
_cell.length_b   1.000
_cell.length_c   1.000
_cell.angle_alpha   90.00
_cell.angle_beta   90.00
_cell.angle_gamma   90.00
#
_symmetry.space_group_name_H-M   'P 1'
#
loop_
_entity.id
_entity.type
_entity.pdbx_description
1 polymer ?
#
loop_
_entity_poly.entity_id
_entity_poly.type
_entity_poly.pdbx_seq_one_letter_code
_entity_poly.pdbx_strand_id
1 'polypeptide(L)'
;MEYKIEKQAKGTRILFGDEVRDRYTLLNKMIATVESYGFQGIQLPSIEPSEIYIDKAGKEVLNQMWVFPDKKARNVCLRPEATATVQLIANHFWQAKKEIRVWYFEKCWRYEKPQRGRYREFWQFGCEVINPSTDLIKEELIDISKELCELQTKDITIDYSVTRGLGYYTDKGFELRCKQLGAQEQICGGGAYDRGIGFAIGFDRLMLCK
;
A
#
# COMPACT_ATOMS: atom_id res chain seq x y z
N MET A 1 8.44 -8.56 -20.98
CA MET A 1 7.53 -8.42 -22.17
C MET A 1 6.12 -8.18 -21.63
N GLU A 2 5.43 -7.11 -22.04
CA GLU A 2 4.06 -6.85 -21.58
C GLU A 2 3.07 -7.55 -22.51
N TYR A 3 2.31 -8.51 -21.99
CA TYR A 3 1.29 -9.22 -22.76
C TYR A 3 0.03 -8.36 -22.86
N LYS A 4 -0.43 -8.09 -24.07
CA LYS A 4 -1.67 -7.35 -24.35
C LYS A 4 -2.62 -8.19 -25.19
N ILE A 5 -3.89 -8.13 -24.82
CA ILE A 5 -4.99 -8.71 -25.61
C ILE A 5 -5.97 -7.59 -26.01
N GLU A 6 -6.68 -7.76 -27.13
CA GLU A 6 -7.54 -6.73 -27.72
C GLU A 6 -8.59 -6.15 -26.77
N LYS A 7 -9.15 -6.99 -25.87
CA LYS A 7 -10.21 -6.60 -24.92
C LYS A 7 -9.71 -6.38 -23.48
N GLN A 8 -8.42 -6.14 -23.30
CA GLN A 8 -7.87 -5.88 -21.97
C GLN A 8 -8.26 -4.49 -21.46
N ALA A 9 -8.68 -4.39 -20.20
CA ALA A 9 -8.96 -3.11 -19.57
C ALA A 9 -7.70 -2.22 -19.51
N LYS A 10 -7.87 -0.93 -19.86
CA LYS A 10 -6.76 0.02 -19.89
C LYS A 10 -6.15 0.19 -18.49
N GLY A 11 -4.83 0.07 -18.41
CA GLY A 11 -4.09 0.23 -17.14
C GLY A 11 -4.05 -1.01 -16.27
N THR A 12 -4.49 -2.16 -16.78
CA THR A 12 -4.26 -3.49 -16.18
C THR A 12 -3.13 -4.21 -16.92
N ARG A 13 -2.58 -5.26 -16.30
CA ARG A 13 -1.49 -6.05 -16.89
C ARG A 13 -1.77 -7.54 -16.80
N ILE A 14 -1.26 -8.27 -17.77
CA ILE A 14 -1.15 -9.72 -17.75
C ILE A 14 0.32 -10.06 -17.50
N LEU A 15 0.58 -10.78 -16.43
CA LEU A 15 1.92 -11.24 -16.06
C LEU A 15 1.99 -12.75 -16.31
N PHE A 16 3.14 -13.24 -16.77
CA PHE A 16 3.29 -14.64 -17.10
C PHE A 16 4.72 -15.15 -16.87
N GLY A 17 4.84 -16.45 -16.56
CA GLY A 17 6.11 -17.17 -16.51
C GLY A 17 7.03 -16.67 -15.40
N ASP A 18 8.25 -16.33 -15.77
CA ASP A 18 9.32 -15.93 -14.84
C ASP A 18 8.97 -14.68 -14.05
N GLU A 19 8.29 -13.73 -14.68
CA GLU A 19 7.87 -12.51 -13.98
C GLU A 19 6.94 -12.81 -12.79
N VAL A 20 6.02 -13.76 -12.94
CA VAL A 20 5.15 -14.21 -11.85
C VAL A 20 5.97 -14.92 -10.76
N ARG A 21 6.90 -15.79 -11.16
CA ARG A 21 7.77 -16.52 -10.23
C ARG A 21 8.64 -15.56 -9.40
N ASP A 22 9.24 -14.56 -10.04
CA ASP A 22 10.10 -13.57 -9.38
C ASP A 22 9.30 -12.73 -8.38
N ARG A 23 8.06 -12.35 -8.73
CA ARG A 23 7.13 -11.66 -7.82
C ARG A 23 6.83 -12.49 -6.57
N TYR A 24 6.52 -13.77 -6.72
CA TYR A 24 6.27 -14.63 -5.56
C TYR A 24 7.54 -14.89 -4.74
N THR A 25 8.70 -14.97 -5.38
CA THR A 25 9.98 -15.10 -4.68
C THR A 25 10.26 -13.87 -3.81
N LEU A 26 10.06 -12.67 -4.34
CA LEU A 26 10.22 -11.43 -3.56
C LEU A 26 9.16 -11.36 -2.45
N LEU A 27 7.90 -11.62 -2.76
CA LEU A 27 6.80 -11.60 -1.79
C LEU A 27 7.08 -12.52 -0.59
N ASN A 28 7.51 -13.76 -0.84
CA ASN A 28 7.81 -14.71 0.23
C ASN A 28 8.96 -14.22 1.14
N LYS A 29 9.97 -13.58 0.56
CA LYS A 29 11.05 -12.96 1.36
C LYS A 29 10.51 -11.81 2.22
N MET A 30 9.68 -10.93 1.64
CA MET A 30 9.08 -9.81 2.36
C MET A 30 8.22 -10.30 3.53
N ILE A 31 7.40 -11.35 3.32
CA ILE A 31 6.56 -11.95 4.37
C ILE A 31 7.45 -12.50 5.49
N ALA A 32 8.45 -13.31 5.17
CA ALA A 32 9.36 -13.87 6.16
C ALA A 32 10.08 -12.78 6.98
N THR A 33 10.48 -11.70 6.33
CA THR A 33 11.09 -10.55 7.01
C THR A 33 10.12 -9.93 8.02
N VAL A 34 8.90 -9.54 7.62
CA VAL A 34 7.97 -8.85 8.54
C VAL A 34 7.46 -9.77 9.64
N GLU A 35 7.30 -11.06 9.38
CA GLU A 35 6.91 -12.03 10.40
C GLU A 35 8.00 -12.20 11.47
N SER A 36 9.28 -12.04 11.13
CA SER A 36 10.38 -12.02 12.10
C SER A 36 10.34 -10.82 13.04
N TYR A 37 9.68 -9.73 12.63
CA TYR A 37 9.38 -8.54 13.47
C TYR A 37 8.02 -8.66 14.21
N GLY A 38 7.38 -9.84 14.18
CA GLY A 38 6.15 -10.12 14.91
C GLY A 38 4.87 -9.63 14.21
N PHE A 39 4.93 -9.26 12.93
CA PHE A 39 3.73 -8.93 12.17
C PHE A 39 2.94 -10.18 11.80
N GLN A 40 1.61 -10.07 11.79
CA GLN A 40 0.69 -11.12 11.39
C GLN A 40 -0.06 -10.72 10.11
N GLY A 41 -0.31 -11.68 9.23
CA GLY A 41 -1.02 -11.42 7.99
C GLY A 41 -2.49 -11.08 8.21
N ILE A 42 -2.99 -10.07 7.48
CA ILE A 42 -4.42 -9.76 7.37
C ILE A 42 -4.82 -9.73 5.90
N GLN A 43 -6.01 -10.24 5.59
CA GLN A 43 -6.62 -10.13 4.27
C GLN A 43 -7.85 -9.25 4.34
N LEU A 44 -7.99 -8.37 3.37
CA LEU A 44 -9.02 -7.34 3.34
C LEU A 44 -9.99 -7.56 2.16
N PRO A 45 -11.27 -7.16 2.26
CA PRO A 45 -12.21 -7.20 1.14
C PRO A 45 -11.72 -6.33 -0.03
N SER A 46 -11.93 -6.78 -1.27
CA SER A 46 -11.62 -5.99 -2.47
C SER A 46 -12.71 -4.97 -2.82
N ILE A 47 -13.96 -5.28 -2.44
CA ILE A 47 -15.13 -4.41 -2.62
C ILE A 47 -15.54 -3.94 -1.23
N GLU A 48 -15.59 -2.63 -1.05
CA GLU A 48 -15.80 -1.99 0.24
C GLU A 48 -16.81 -0.87 0.14
N PRO A 49 -17.51 -0.49 1.22
CA PRO A 49 -18.32 0.72 1.25
C PRO A 49 -17.48 1.96 0.90
N SER A 50 -17.91 2.77 -0.06
CA SER A 50 -17.16 3.96 -0.47
C SER A 50 -16.99 5.00 0.65
N GLU A 51 -17.87 4.99 1.62
CA GLU A 51 -17.88 5.87 2.81
C GLU A 51 -16.60 5.74 3.65
N ILE A 52 -15.94 4.55 3.66
CA ILE A 52 -14.66 4.33 4.39
C ILE A 52 -13.61 5.35 3.96
N TYR A 53 -13.66 5.79 2.71
CA TYR A 53 -12.65 6.63 2.08
C TYR A 53 -13.04 8.12 2.02
N ILE A 54 -14.34 8.45 2.07
CA ILE A 54 -14.84 9.83 1.89
C ILE A 54 -14.23 10.79 2.90
N ASP A 55 -14.16 10.37 4.16
CA ASP A 55 -13.67 11.21 5.25
C ASP A 55 -12.13 11.10 5.46
N LYS A 56 -11.50 10.10 4.86
CA LYS A 56 -10.10 9.72 5.15
C LYS A 56 -9.17 9.90 3.97
N ALA A 57 -9.62 9.66 2.76
CA ALA A 57 -8.80 9.81 1.57
C ALA A 57 -8.72 11.28 1.15
N GLY A 58 -7.53 11.72 0.73
CA GLY A 58 -7.37 13.04 0.13
C GLY A 58 -8.16 13.17 -1.18
N LYS A 59 -8.48 14.41 -1.58
CA LYS A 59 -9.27 14.70 -2.78
C LYS A 59 -8.78 13.99 -4.05
N GLU A 60 -7.48 13.80 -4.19
CA GLU A 60 -6.89 13.11 -5.34
C GLU A 60 -7.34 11.66 -5.40
N VAL A 61 -7.29 10.93 -4.28
CA VAL A 61 -7.71 9.52 -4.22
C VAL A 61 -9.21 9.39 -4.47
N LEU A 62 -10.03 10.28 -3.89
CA LEU A 62 -11.48 10.28 -4.11
C LEU A 62 -11.84 10.43 -5.60
N ASN A 63 -11.14 11.29 -6.33
CA ASN A 63 -11.35 11.48 -7.77
C ASN A 63 -10.90 10.27 -8.62
N GLN A 64 -10.11 9.37 -8.04
CA GLN A 64 -9.57 8.19 -8.72
C GLN A 64 -10.26 6.89 -8.29
N MET A 65 -11.24 6.95 -7.40
CA MET A 65 -11.96 5.76 -6.93
C MET A 65 -12.86 5.18 -8.02
N TRP A 66 -12.92 3.85 -8.06
CA TRP A 66 -13.90 3.10 -8.83
C TRP A 66 -15.13 2.87 -7.94
N VAL A 67 -16.16 3.71 -8.08
CA VAL A 67 -17.40 3.64 -7.28
C VAL A 67 -18.54 3.15 -8.16
N PHE A 68 -19.35 2.24 -7.63
CA PHE A 68 -20.54 1.71 -8.29
C PHE A 68 -21.59 1.25 -7.28
N PRO A 69 -22.89 1.26 -7.63
CA PRO A 69 -23.94 0.77 -6.75
C PRO A 69 -23.96 -0.77 -6.73
N ASP A 70 -24.21 -1.35 -5.56
CA ASP A 70 -24.58 -2.75 -5.44
C ASP A 70 -26.05 -2.98 -5.85
N LYS A 71 -26.51 -4.25 -5.80
CA LYS A 71 -27.91 -4.60 -6.16
C LYS A 71 -28.98 -3.95 -5.26
N LYS A 72 -28.60 -3.38 -4.11
CA LYS A 72 -29.48 -2.64 -3.21
C LYS A 72 -29.25 -1.13 -3.26
N ALA A 73 -28.59 -0.64 -4.33
CA ALA A 73 -28.25 0.77 -4.55
C ALA A 73 -27.35 1.39 -3.45
N ARG A 74 -26.55 0.58 -2.72
CA ARG A 74 -25.55 1.07 -1.81
C ARG A 74 -24.25 1.34 -2.58
N ASN A 75 -23.62 2.49 -2.34
CA ASN A 75 -22.36 2.83 -2.99
C ASN A 75 -21.22 1.99 -2.42
N VAL A 76 -20.61 1.20 -3.28
CA VAL A 76 -19.40 0.44 -3.00
C VAL A 76 -18.29 0.87 -3.95
N CYS A 77 -17.05 0.56 -3.61
CA CYS A 77 -15.89 0.85 -4.44
C CYS A 77 -14.93 -0.33 -4.51
N LEU A 78 -14.10 -0.35 -5.53
CA LEU A 78 -12.87 -1.13 -5.50
C LEU A 78 -11.87 -0.39 -4.60
N ARG A 79 -11.26 -1.09 -3.65
CA ARG A 79 -10.34 -0.53 -2.65
C ARG A 79 -9.22 0.29 -3.30
N PRO A 80 -9.10 1.60 -3.03
CA PRO A 80 -8.03 2.44 -3.59
C PRO A 80 -6.71 2.34 -2.85
N GLU A 81 -6.74 1.91 -1.57
CA GLU A 81 -5.61 1.70 -0.66
C GLU A 81 -6.08 0.89 0.56
N ALA A 82 -5.18 0.31 1.34
CA ALA A 82 -5.56 -0.64 2.40
C ALA A 82 -5.60 -0.03 3.80
N THR A 83 -4.83 1.03 4.07
CA THR A 83 -4.67 1.61 5.42
C THR A 83 -5.99 2.09 6.03
N ALA A 84 -6.90 2.70 5.24
CA ALA A 84 -8.20 3.15 5.74
C ALA A 84 -9.07 1.99 6.27
N THR A 85 -9.02 0.84 5.61
CA THR A 85 -9.73 -0.36 6.07
C THR A 85 -9.10 -0.94 7.32
N VAL A 86 -7.76 -0.96 7.42
CA VAL A 86 -7.07 -1.38 8.66
C VAL A 86 -7.46 -0.45 9.82
N GLN A 87 -7.53 0.86 9.60
CA GLN A 87 -8.02 1.82 10.61
C GLN A 87 -9.48 1.53 11.04
N LEU A 88 -10.36 1.18 10.09
CA LEU A 88 -11.74 0.82 10.40
C LEU A 88 -11.77 -0.43 11.30
N ILE A 89 -10.99 -1.46 10.98
CA ILE A 89 -10.87 -2.68 11.77
C ILE A 89 -10.32 -2.35 13.17
N ALA A 90 -9.29 -1.51 13.25
CA ALA A 90 -8.69 -1.08 14.52
C ALA A 90 -9.73 -0.39 15.43
N ASN A 91 -10.56 0.47 14.86
CA ASN A 91 -11.60 1.18 15.59
C ASN A 91 -12.74 0.29 16.07
N HIS A 92 -13.01 -0.82 15.40
CA HIS A 92 -14.10 -1.74 15.78
C HIS A 92 -13.64 -2.90 16.67
N PHE A 93 -12.50 -3.51 16.36
CA PHE A 93 -12.08 -4.78 16.97
C PHE A 93 -10.85 -4.65 17.85
N TRP A 94 -10.00 -3.61 17.64
CA TRP A 94 -8.72 -3.49 18.34
C TRP A 94 -8.67 -2.26 19.26
N GLN A 95 -9.78 -2.00 19.95
CA GLN A 95 -9.88 -0.86 20.87
C GLN A 95 -9.07 -1.05 22.17
N ALA A 96 -8.70 -2.29 22.50
CA ALA A 96 -7.83 -2.58 23.64
C ALA A 96 -6.47 -1.94 23.46
N LYS A 97 -5.85 -1.49 24.56
CA LYS A 97 -4.55 -0.77 24.57
C LYS A 97 -3.33 -1.63 24.17
N LYS A 98 -3.50 -2.83 23.67
CA LYS A 98 -2.40 -3.71 23.25
C LYS A 98 -1.94 -3.32 21.85
N GLU A 99 -0.62 -3.23 21.65
CA GLU A 99 -0.03 -3.09 20.33
C GLU A 99 -0.38 -4.29 19.44
N ILE A 100 -0.76 -4.02 18.19
CA ILE A 100 -1.07 -5.02 17.17
C ILE A 100 -0.26 -4.68 15.93
N ARG A 101 0.44 -5.67 15.39
CA ARG A 101 1.27 -5.57 14.19
C ARG A 101 0.65 -6.41 13.09
N VAL A 102 0.26 -5.79 11.97
CA VAL A 102 -0.31 -6.52 10.82
C VAL A 102 0.42 -6.15 9.53
N TRP A 103 0.57 -7.15 8.66
CA TRP A 103 0.99 -6.95 7.28
C TRP A 103 -0.11 -7.38 6.32
N TYR A 104 -0.16 -6.77 5.15
CA TYR A 104 -1.07 -7.13 4.06
C TYR A 104 -0.36 -7.14 2.71
N PHE A 105 -0.86 -7.96 1.79
CA PHE A 105 -0.50 -7.91 0.38
C PHE A 105 -1.79 -7.89 -0.43
N GLU A 106 -2.19 -6.70 -0.87
CA GLU A 106 -3.52 -6.46 -1.40
C GLU A 106 -3.51 -5.76 -2.74
N LYS A 107 -4.45 -6.13 -3.62
CA LYS A 107 -4.73 -5.36 -4.83
C LYS A 107 -5.45 -4.07 -4.47
N CYS A 108 -5.05 -2.99 -5.17
CA CYS A 108 -5.68 -1.68 -5.10
C CYS A 108 -6.03 -1.20 -6.51
N TRP A 109 -7.04 -0.32 -6.59
CA TRP A 109 -7.56 0.18 -7.86
C TRP A 109 -7.71 1.69 -7.83
N ARG A 110 -7.06 2.38 -8.81
CA ARG A 110 -7.20 3.83 -8.98
C ARG A 110 -7.37 4.18 -10.45
N TYR A 111 -8.35 5.02 -10.74
CA TYR A 111 -8.60 5.48 -12.11
C TYR A 111 -7.59 6.56 -12.51
N GLU A 112 -6.36 6.14 -12.70
CA GLU A 112 -5.24 7.01 -13.06
C GLU A 112 -4.94 6.97 -14.57
N LYS A 113 -4.14 7.95 -15.04
CA LYS A 113 -3.54 7.90 -16.37
C LYS A 113 -2.41 6.87 -16.34
N PRO A 114 -2.53 5.73 -17.04
CA PRO A 114 -1.54 4.68 -16.98
C PRO A 114 -0.19 5.13 -17.56
N GLN A 115 0.88 4.77 -16.86
CA GLN A 115 2.26 4.92 -17.30
C GLN A 115 3.14 3.87 -16.59
N ARG A 116 4.43 3.79 -16.94
CA ARG A 116 5.35 2.85 -16.26
C ARG A 116 5.31 3.05 -14.74
N GLY A 117 5.06 1.98 -13.98
CA GLY A 117 4.94 2.03 -12.52
C GLY A 117 3.64 2.67 -11.99
N ARG A 118 2.69 3.08 -12.84
CA ARG A 118 1.39 3.63 -12.45
C ARG A 118 0.29 2.93 -13.23
N TYR A 119 -0.40 2.02 -12.56
CA TYR A 119 -1.41 1.16 -13.14
C TYR A 119 -2.77 1.45 -12.50
N ARG A 120 -3.86 1.07 -13.16
CA ARG A 120 -5.22 1.17 -12.61
C ARG A 120 -5.56 0.03 -11.67
N GLU A 121 -4.87 -1.10 -11.81
CA GLU A 121 -4.86 -2.22 -10.88
C GLU A 121 -3.40 -2.48 -10.49
N PHE A 122 -3.08 -2.47 -9.20
CA PHE A 122 -1.73 -2.63 -8.70
C PHE A 122 -1.72 -3.30 -7.33
N TRP A 123 -0.59 -3.83 -6.92
CA TRP A 123 -0.42 -4.47 -5.62
C TRP A 123 0.30 -3.55 -4.64
N GLN A 124 -0.17 -3.57 -3.41
CA GLN A 124 0.49 -2.96 -2.26
C GLN A 124 0.88 -4.03 -1.25
N PHE A 125 2.13 -3.94 -0.76
CA PHE A 125 2.56 -4.62 0.45
C PHE A 125 2.69 -3.58 1.54
N GLY A 126 1.98 -3.76 2.66
CA GLY A 126 2.01 -2.79 3.74
C GLY A 126 2.11 -3.41 5.12
N CYS A 127 2.61 -2.63 6.06
CA CYS A 127 2.69 -2.96 7.47
C CYS A 127 2.06 -1.83 8.29
N GLU A 128 1.25 -2.20 9.26
CA GLU A 128 0.59 -1.26 10.16
C GLU A 128 0.80 -1.71 11.63
N VAL A 129 1.16 -0.78 12.48
CA VAL A 129 1.21 -0.96 13.94
C VAL A 129 0.09 -0.14 14.56
N ILE A 130 -0.85 -0.81 15.19
CA ILE A 130 -1.99 -0.20 15.86
C ILE A 130 -1.72 -0.09 17.36
N ASN A 131 -2.08 1.02 17.95
CA ASN A 131 -1.79 1.35 19.35
C ASN A 131 -0.29 1.18 19.67
N PRO A 132 0.62 1.89 18.97
CA PRO A 132 2.05 1.75 19.16
C PRO A 132 2.42 1.98 20.63
N SER A 133 3.26 1.12 21.17
CA SER A 133 3.64 1.12 22.60
C SER A 133 4.75 2.13 22.91
N THR A 134 5.44 2.64 21.89
CA THR A 134 6.56 3.56 22.01
C THR A 134 6.68 4.44 20.74
N ASP A 135 7.28 5.63 20.89
CA ASP A 135 7.55 6.54 19.78
C ASP A 135 8.64 6.01 18.82
N LEU A 136 9.41 5.00 19.24
CA LEU A 136 10.46 4.38 18.41
C LEU A 136 9.90 3.51 17.28
N ILE A 137 8.61 3.20 17.28
CA ILE A 137 7.96 2.39 16.22
C ILE A 137 8.09 3.06 14.85
N LYS A 138 8.17 4.38 14.78
CA LYS A 138 8.32 5.10 13.50
C LYS A 138 9.67 4.78 12.84
N GLU A 139 10.74 4.84 13.60
CA GLU A 139 12.09 4.51 13.14
C GLU A 139 12.19 3.03 12.76
N GLU A 140 11.64 2.15 13.59
CA GLU A 140 11.57 0.70 13.29
C GLU A 140 10.86 0.44 11.95
N LEU A 141 9.72 1.08 11.70
CA LEU A 141 8.97 0.90 10.44
C LEU A 141 9.71 1.47 9.23
N ILE A 142 10.45 2.57 9.40
CA ILE A 142 11.32 3.11 8.35
C ILE A 142 12.40 2.09 8.00
N ASP A 143 13.08 1.54 9.00
CA ASP A 143 14.14 0.54 8.80
C ASP A 143 13.60 -0.73 8.15
N ILE A 144 12.46 -1.26 8.62
CA ILE A 144 11.79 -2.40 8.01
C ILE A 144 11.42 -2.10 6.54
N SER A 145 10.81 -0.95 6.26
CA SER A 145 10.42 -0.58 4.90
C SER A 145 11.61 -0.50 3.95
N LYS A 146 12.75 0.02 4.44
CA LYS A 146 14.01 0.06 3.71
C LYS A 146 14.55 -1.35 3.47
N GLU A 147 14.64 -2.18 4.51
CA GLU A 147 15.07 -3.57 4.40
C GLU A 147 14.25 -4.33 3.35
N LEU A 148 12.92 -4.21 3.36
CA LEU A 148 12.04 -4.84 2.38
C LEU A 148 12.32 -4.37 0.95
N CYS A 149 12.55 -3.07 0.74
CA CYS A 149 12.88 -2.55 -0.58
C CYS A 149 14.28 -2.99 -1.02
N GLU A 150 15.23 -3.13 -0.10
CA GLU A 150 16.59 -3.59 -0.35
C GLU A 150 16.69 -5.07 -0.74
N LEU A 151 15.64 -5.86 -0.54
CA LEU A 151 15.52 -7.21 -1.12
C LEU A 151 15.51 -7.20 -2.65
N GLN A 152 15.14 -6.07 -3.26
CA GLN A 152 15.02 -5.91 -4.71
C GLN A 152 16.07 -4.96 -5.29
N THR A 153 16.38 -3.84 -4.63
CA THR A 153 17.31 -2.83 -5.13
C THR A 153 18.00 -2.10 -4.01
N LYS A 154 19.27 -1.69 -4.24
CA LYS A 154 20.03 -0.86 -3.29
C LYS A 154 19.97 0.64 -3.63
N ASP A 155 19.37 1.01 -4.77
CA ASP A 155 19.20 2.41 -5.20
C ASP A 155 17.98 3.05 -4.53
N ILE A 156 18.07 3.24 -3.19
CA ILE A 156 16.97 3.75 -2.37
C ILE A 156 17.42 5.01 -1.64
N THR A 157 16.60 6.06 -1.73
CA THR A 157 16.74 7.27 -0.92
C THR A 157 15.50 7.47 -0.06
N ILE A 158 15.67 8.07 1.12
CA ILE A 158 14.59 8.35 2.06
C ILE A 158 14.35 9.86 2.09
N ASP A 159 13.09 10.27 1.98
CA ASP A 159 12.63 11.65 2.15
C ASP A 159 11.69 11.74 3.37
N TYR A 160 12.09 12.50 4.36
CA TYR A 160 11.33 12.72 5.60
C TYR A 160 10.50 14.01 5.58
N SER A 161 10.59 14.80 4.52
CA SER A 161 9.94 16.11 4.42
C SER A 161 8.53 16.07 3.81
N VAL A 162 8.02 14.86 3.54
CA VAL A 162 6.81 14.69 2.73
C VAL A 162 5.54 14.97 3.54
N THR A 163 4.73 15.89 3.04
CA THR A 163 3.32 15.99 3.46
C THR A 163 2.50 14.99 2.65
N ARG A 164 1.93 14.02 3.32
CA ARG A 164 1.14 12.96 2.66
C ARG A 164 -0.17 13.50 2.10
N GLY A 165 -0.51 13.08 0.88
CA GLY A 165 -1.75 13.47 0.20
C GLY A 165 -3.01 12.77 0.74
N LEU A 166 -2.90 11.90 1.75
CA LEU A 166 -4.01 11.22 2.40
C LEU A 166 -4.38 11.98 3.69
N GLY A 167 -5.66 12.36 3.82
CA GLY A 167 -6.12 13.27 4.86
C GLY A 167 -6.09 12.73 6.29
N TYR A 168 -5.80 11.44 6.49
CA TYR A 168 -5.76 10.82 7.81
C TYR A 168 -4.39 10.88 8.51
N TYR A 169 -3.32 11.27 7.82
CA TYR A 169 -2.02 11.39 8.47
C TYR A 169 -1.96 12.58 9.41
N THR A 170 -1.44 12.33 10.61
CA THR A 170 -1.36 13.33 11.72
C THR A 170 -0.01 14.01 11.81
N ASP A 171 1.02 13.47 11.15
CA ASP A 171 2.41 13.95 11.21
C ASP A 171 3.06 13.92 9.81
N LYS A 172 4.26 14.52 9.72
CA LYS A 172 5.09 14.38 8.51
C LYS A 172 5.39 12.92 8.25
N GLY A 173 5.02 12.48 7.06
CA GLY A 173 5.31 11.14 6.58
C GLY A 173 6.76 10.97 6.14
N PHE A 174 7.04 9.78 5.64
CA PHE A 174 8.28 9.47 4.94
C PHE A 174 7.99 8.80 3.60
N GLU A 175 8.93 8.89 2.68
CA GLU A 175 8.89 8.18 1.40
C GLU A 175 10.23 7.54 1.11
N LEU A 176 10.17 6.32 0.57
CA LEU A 176 11.32 5.70 -0.08
C LEU A 176 11.20 5.88 -1.58
N ARG A 177 12.28 6.29 -2.20
CA ARG A 177 12.36 6.61 -3.62
C ARG A 177 13.45 5.83 -4.32
N CYS A 178 13.22 5.48 -5.58
CA CYS A 178 14.19 4.85 -6.47
C CYS A 178 14.24 5.63 -7.79
N LYS A 179 15.40 6.18 -8.13
CA LYS A 179 15.61 7.00 -9.35
C LYS A 179 15.35 6.23 -10.64
N GLN A 180 15.49 4.90 -10.62
CA GLN A 180 15.22 4.05 -11.79
C GLN A 180 13.77 4.11 -12.29
N LEU A 181 12.83 4.63 -11.49
CA LEU A 181 11.44 4.82 -11.87
C LEU A 181 11.19 6.10 -12.67
N GLY A 182 12.18 6.96 -12.86
CA GLY A 182 12.05 8.26 -13.54
C GLY A 182 11.22 9.23 -12.71
N ALA A 183 10.33 10.00 -13.34
CA ALA A 183 9.55 11.05 -12.66
C ALA A 183 8.66 10.58 -11.49
N GLN A 184 8.41 9.29 -11.38
CA GLN A 184 7.58 8.67 -10.33
C GLN A 184 8.45 7.85 -9.37
N GLU A 185 9.46 8.47 -8.76
CA GLU A 185 10.48 7.81 -7.95
C GLU A 185 9.95 7.08 -6.71
N GLN A 186 8.81 7.48 -6.15
CA GLN A 186 8.25 6.91 -4.94
C GLN A 186 7.94 5.41 -5.09
N ILE A 187 8.52 4.58 -4.22
CA ILE A 187 8.22 3.14 -4.11
C ILE A 187 7.47 2.79 -2.83
N CYS A 188 7.71 3.52 -1.75
CA CYS A 188 7.05 3.33 -0.46
C CYS A 188 6.64 4.67 0.11
N GLY A 189 5.61 4.65 0.92
CA GLY A 189 5.22 5.80 1.72
C GLY A 189 4.56 5.39 3.01
N GLY A 190 4.87 6.09 4.09
CA GLY A 190 4.35 5.82 5.41
C GLY A 190 4.20 7.06 6.27
N GLY A 191 3.61 6.87 7.46
CA GLY A 191 3.39 7.93 8.43
C GLY A 191 2.45 7.50 9.54
N ALA A 192 2.29 8.38 10.54
CA ALA A 192 1.39 8.17 11.67
C ALA A 192 -0.03 8.69 11.36
N TYR A 193 -1.01 8.03 11.92
CA TYR A 193 -2.42 8.40 11.92
C TYR A 193 -3.02 8.18 13.31
N ASP A 194 -4.28 8.59 13.52
CA ASP A 194 -4.91 8.67 14.85
C ASP A 194 -4.54 7.54 15.83
N ARG A 195 -4.61 6.28 15.43
CA ARG A 195 -4.37 5.12 16.31
C ARG A 195 -3.25 4.20 15.85
N GLY A 196 -2.44 4.65 14.92
CA GLY A 196 -1.42 3.77 14.37
C GLY A 196 -0.39 4.48 13.54
N ILE A 197 0.52 3.69 13.07
CA ILE A 197 1.56 4.10 12.16
C ILE A 197 1.85 2.96 11.20
N GLY A 198 2.07 3.27 9.92
CA GLY A 198 2.33 2.25 8.93
C GLY A 198 3.00 2.76 7.68
N PHE A 199 3.26 1.82 6.78
CA PHE A 199 3.74 2.12 5.43
C PHE A 199 3.12 1.18 4.41
N ALA A 200 3.11 1.63 3.16
CA ALA A 200 2.73 0.80 2.01
C ALA A 200 3.77 0.93 0.89
N ILE A 201 4.25 -0.21 0.42
CA ILE A 201 5.13 -0.36 -0.72
C ILE A 201 4.29 -0.63 -1.95
N GLY A 202 4.45 0.17 -3.01
CA GLY A 202 3.91 -0.12 -4.32
C GLY A 202 4.69 -1.29 -4.94
N PHE A 203 4.21 -2.52 -4.74
CA PHE A 203 4.93 -3.74 -5.10
C PHE A 203 5.27 -3.79 -6.59
N ASP A 204 4.36 -3.35 -7.44
CA ASP A 204 4.60 -3.27 -8.88
C ASP A 204 5.71 -2.27 -9.25
N ARG A 205 5.84 -1.18 -8.48
CA ARG A 205 6.93 -0.22 -8.64
C ARG A 205 8.26 -0.79 -8.18
N LEU A 206 8.25 -1.45 -7.01
CA LEU A 206 9.44 -2.12 -6.48
C LEU A 206 9.99 -3.16 -7.49
N MET A 207 9.11 -3.95 -8.11
CA MET A 207 9.50 -4.93 -9.14
C MET A 207 10.13 -4.30 -10.41
N LEU A 208 9.97 -3.01 -10.64
CA LEU A 208 10.59 -2.30 -11.76
C LEU A 208 11.99 -1.78 -11.43
N CYS A 209 12.38 -1.76 -10.16
CA CYS A 209 13.72 -1.41 -9.68
C CYS A 209 14.64 -2.64 -9.77
N LYS A 210 15.93 -2.43 -10.04
CA LYS A 210 16.94 -3.51 -10.18
C LYS A 210 18.11 -3.26 -9.27
#